data_e7a9fa993eeccd9a7f2361b59f10618a
#
_entry.id   e7a9fa993eeccd9a7f2361b59f10618a
#
_cell.length_a   1.000
_cell.length_b   1.000
_cell.length_c   1.000
_cell.angle_alpha   90.00
_cell.angle_beta   90.00
_cell.angle_gamma   90.00
#
_symmetry.space_group_name_H-M   'P 1'
#
loop_
_entity.id
_entity.type
_entity.pdbx_description
1 polymer ?
#
loop_
_entity_poly.entity_id
_entity_poly.type
_entity_poly.pdbx_seq_one_letter_code
_entity_poly.pdbx_strand_id
1 'polypeptide(L)'
;MLFTETVENWKDWGRVFQSIPAFTPLAQEICRREGLPWVGLSPLTPGTNGVFRCGDAVLKIFFPKESGLDPALDFHRELAVSQWAAKAGVSTPAVLAQGMVSDKYDFYYLVTQYCPGEEAGPWLETATPAQQRALVESLQEVLVRTDRPAPGLIPQGDLKTQARTNKRLEKLTPSLREEVLHRLEGIELGEIVLTHGDLTGENLLVKEDGSLVVIDWADARLAPAWYELGPIAFELFQGRGELLRLFAGADREAFIECLLDCCCLHDFGADFLWNFWQREGAAEFRSLAEVRELLEKKLG
;
A
#
# COMPACT_ATOMS: atom_id res chain seq x y z
N MET A 1 -3.73 14.90 29.93
CA MET A 1 -2.73 14.46 28.93
C MET A 1 -3.07 13.05 28.56
N LEU A 2 -3.42 12.82 27.31
CA LEU A 2 -3.88 11.52 26.79
C LEU A 2 -2.72 10.70 26.22
N PHE A 3 -1.70 11.39 25.71
CA PHE A 3 -0.50 10.77 25.18
C PHE A 3 0.74 11.36 25.86
N THR A 4 1.49 10.55 26.57
CA THR A 4 2.61 10.99 27.43
C THR A 4 3.98 10.85 26.79
N GLU A 5 4.09 9.98 25.77
CA GLU A 5 5.36 9.72 25.11
C GLU A 5 5.88 10.98 24.38
N THR A 6 7.18 11.04 24.16
CA THR A 6 7.79 12.15 23.43
C THR A 6 8.16 11.72 22.02
N VAL A 7 7.70 12.50 21.04
CA VAL A 7 7.95 12.33 19.61
C VAL A 7 8.53 13.64 19.08
N GLU A 8 9.79 13.63 18.70
CA GLU A 8 10.49 14.78 18.11
C GLU A 8 10.92 14.49 16.66
N ASN A 9 10.84 13.24 16.24
CA ASN A 9 11.25 12.80 14.91
C ASN A 9 10.64 11.41 14.59
N TRP A 10 10.85 10.94 13.36
CA TRP A 10 10.35 9.66 12.89
C TRP A 10 10.85 8.44 13.69
N LYS A 11 12.09 8.51 14.20
CA LYS A 11 12.65 7.41 15.00
C LYS A 11 11.92 7.29 16.35
N ASP A 12 11.54 8.40 16.95
CA ASP A 12 10.78 8.38 18.22
C ASP A 12 9.38 7.85 17.99
N TRP A 13 8.72 8.27 16.88
CA TRP A 13 7.44 7.69 16.47
C TRP A 13 7.53 6.18 16.28
N GLY A 14 8.53 5.70 15.57
CA GLY A 14 8.77 4.27 15.33
C GLY A 14 8.93 3.41 16.60
N ARG A 15 9.21 4.01 17.75
CA ARG A 15 9.31 3.29 19.04
C ARG A 15 7.95 3.13 19.73
N VAL A 16 6.97 3.99 19.42
CA VAL A 16 5.74 4.13 20.20
C VAL A 16 4.46 3.84 19.44
N PHE A 17 4.45 3.93 18.12
CA PHE A 17 3.23 3.90 17.29
C PHE A 17 2.36 2.64 17.44
N GLN A 18 2.92 1.55 17.98
CA GLN A 18 2.19 0.31 18.27
C GLN A 18 1.98 0.04 19.76
N SER A 19 2.37 0.99 20.60
CA SER A 19 2.28 0.83 22.05
C SER A 19 0.83 0.95 22.52
N ILE A 20 0.14 -0.16 22.74
CA ILE A 20 -1.21 -0.17 23.31
C ILE A 20 -1.28 0.67 24.58
N PRO A 21 -0.36 0.55 25.57
CA PRO A 21 -0.41 1.39 26.76
C PRO A 21 -0.34 2.89 26.46
N ALA A 22 0.51 3.31 25.52
CA ALA A 22 0.67 4.71 25.16
C ALA A 22 -0.60 5.28 24.49
N PHE A 23 -1.27 4.49 23.66
CA PHE A 23 -2.45 4.92 22.90
C PHE A 23 -3.78 4.68 23.61
N THR A 24 -3.82 3.87 24.66
CA THR A 24 -5.08 3.55 25.37
C THR A 24 -5.86 4.81 25.81
N PRO A 25 -5.28 5.83 26.46
CA PRO A 25 -6.06 6.99 26.88
C PRO A 25 -6.59 7.80 25.69
N LEU A 26 -5.79 7.91 24.61
CA LEU A 26 -6.20 8.62 23.38
C LEU A 26 -7.34 7.89 22.69
N ALA A 27 -7.24 6.57 22.55
CA ALA A 27 -8.27 5.74 21.95
C ALA A 27 -9.59 5.75 22.77
N GLN A 28 -9.50 5.76 24.10
CA GLN A 28 -10.67 5.92 24.97
C GLN A 28 -11.39 7.24 24.74
N GLU A 29 -10.63 8.33 24.60
CA GLU A 29 -11.19 9.64 24.30
C GLU A 29 -11.84 9.68 22.92
N ILE A 30 -11.22 9.05 21.89
CA ILE A 30 -11.81 8.91 20.55
C ILE A 30 -13.14 8.14 20.65
N CYS A 31 -13.15 6.97 21.29
CA CYS A 31 -14.38 6.18 21.46
C CYS A 31 -15.46 6.96 22.18
N ARG A 32 -15.12 7.71 23.24
CA ARG A 32 -16.06 8.55 23.99
C ARG A 32 -16.65 9.68 23.11
N ARG A 33 -15.83 10.36 22.30
CA ARG A 33 -16.28 11.42 21.40
C ARG A 33 -17.25 10.93 20.34
N GLU A 34 -16.91 9.77 19.77
CA GLU A 34 -17.63 9.18 18.64
C GLU A 34 -18.79 8.25 19.08
N GLY A 35 -19.03 8.12 20.37
CA GLY A 35 -20.09 7.26 20.90
C GLY A 35 -19.87 5.78 20.65
N LEU A 36 -18.60 5.36 20.46
CA LEU A 36 -18.24 3.97 20.22
C LEU A 36 -18.03 3.21 21.53
N PRO A 37 -18.37 1.90 21.56
CA PRO A 37 -18.14 1.08 22.75
C PRO A 37 -16.64 0.89 22.98
N TRP A 38 -16.20 1.13 24.23
CA TRP A 38 -14.83 0.83 24.63
C TRP A 38 -14.76 -0.62 25.16
N VAL A 39 -13.97 -1.45 24.49
CA VAL A 39 -13.74 -2.86 24.87
C VAL A 39 -12.25 -3.21 25.00
N GLY A 40 -11.38 -2.20 24.98
CA GLY A 40 -9.93 -2.36 24.97
C GLY A 40 -9.35 -2.39 23.53
N LEU A 41 -8.02 -2.25 23.46
CA LEU A 41 -7.29 -2.33 22.19
C LEU A 41 -6.64 -3.70 22.02
N SER A 42 -6.63 -4.20 20.79
CA SER A 42 -5.77 -5.30 20.36
C SER A 42 -4.94 -4.88 19.15
N PRO A 43 -3.71 -5.43 18.98
CA PRO A 43 -2.86 -5.06 17.88
C PRO A 43 -3.40 -5.60 16.56
N LEU A 44 -3.09 -4.90 15.48
CA LEU A 44 -3.21 -5.37 14.09
C LEU A 44 -1.82 -5.36 13.46
N THR A 45 -1.71 -5.86 12.23
CA THR A 45 -0.46 -5.82 11.48
C THR A 45 0.06 -4.38 11.39
N PRO A 46 1.32 -4.15 11.77
CA PRO A 46 1.86 -2.82 11.88
C PRO A 46 2.16 -2.20 10.52
N GLY A 47 1.67 -0.98 10.30
CA GLY A 47 2.06 -0.10 9.19
C GLY A 47 2.92 1.05 9.67
N THR A 48 2.64 2.27 9.20
CA THR A 48 3.34 3.51 9.59
C THR A 48 2.57 4.29 10.67
N ASN A 49 1.31 4.00 10.88
CA ASN A 49 0.40 4.66 11.81
C ASN A 49 0.07 3.75 13.00
N GLY A 50 -0.44 4.32 14.08
CA GLY A 50 -0.99 3.54 15.19
C GLY A 50 -2.31 2.91 14.77
N VAL A 51 -2.33 1.58 14.55
CA VAL A 51 -3.53 0.88 14.09
C VAL A 51 -3.93 -0.18 15.10
N PHE A 52 -5.14 -0.06 15.62
CA PHE A 52 -5.63 -0.91 16.70
C PHE A 52 -7.07 -1.32 16.44
N ARG A 53 -7.39 -2.58 16.79
CA ARG A 53 -8.77 -3.03 16.84
C ARG A 53 -9.39 -2.70 18.19
N CYS A 54 -10.62 -2.18 18.18
CA CYS A 54 -11.46 -2.00 19.35
C CYS A 54 -12.85 -2.59 19.07
N GLY A 55 -13.07 -3.85 19.45
CA GLY A 55 -14.31 -4.56 19.12
C GLY A 55 -14.51 -4.75 17.61
N ASP A 56 -15.60 -4.16 17.10
CA ASP A 56 -15.94 -4.21 15.66
C ASP A 56 -15.44 -2.97 14.89
N ALA A 57 -14.55 -2.17 15.51
CA ALA A 57 -13.93 -1.02 14.88
C ALA A 57 -12.41 -1.15 14.81
N VAL A 58 -11.81 -0.49 13.83
CA VAL A 58 -10.38 -0.26 13.71
C VAL A 58 -10.13 1.23 13.88
N LEU A 59 -9.27 1.57 14.83
CA LEU A 59 -8.79 2.93 15.07
C LEU A 59 -7.42 3.08 14.41
N LYS A 60 -7.33 3.92 13.40
CA LYS A 60 -6.08 4.38 12.80
C LYS A 60 -5.79 5.78 13.30
N ILE A 61 -4.68 5.92 14.01
CA ILE A 61 -4.21 7.18 14.60
C ILE A 61 -2.94 7.56 13.86
N PHE A 62 -3.02 8.69 13.15
CA PHE A 62 -1.92 9.15 12.30
C PHE A 62 -0.79 9.72 13.15
N PHE A 63 0.43 9.61 12.64
CA PHE A 63 1.61 10.19 13.29
C PHE A 63 1.43 11.71 13.49
N PRO A 64 2.02 12.29 14.56
CA PRO A 64 1.97 13.74 14.75
C PRO A 64 2.97 14.43 13.83
N LYS A 65 2.75 15.71 13.53
CA LYS A 65 3.65 16.52 12.66
C LYS A 65 5.09 16.60 13.17
N GLU A 66 5.29 16.44 14.46
CA GLU A 66 6.61 16.42 15.12
C GLU A 66 7.45 15.21 14.70
N SER A 67 6.85 14.19 14.10
CA SER A 67 7.57 13.09 13.44
C SER A 67 8.40 13.55 12.23
N GLY A 68 8.12 14.75 11.69
CA GLY A 68 8.77 15.33 10.52
C GLY A 68 8.03 15.16 9.20
N LEU A 69 6.82 14.58 9.23
CA LEU A 69 5.93 14.41 8.08
C LEU A 69 4.61 15.16 8.32
N ASP A 70 3.83 15.38 7.26
CA ASP A 70 2.52 16.03 7.35
C ASP A 70 1.39 14.98 7.47
N PRO A 71 0.87 14.75 8.68
CA PRO A 71 -0.19 13.77 8.90
C PRO A 71 -1.50 14.14 8.22
N ALA A 72 -1.75 15.43 7.96
CA ALA A 72 -3.00 15.89 7.35
C ALA A 72 -3.09 15.40 5.89
N LEU A 73 -1.98 15.34 5.16
CA LEU A 73 -1.96 14.84 3.79
C LEU A 73 -2.38 13.38 3.72
N ASP A 74 -1.80 12.53 4.56
CA ASP A 74 -2.10 11.11 4.58
C ASP A 74 -3.54 10.85 5.05
N PHE A 75 -3.95 11.52 6.13
CA PHE A 75 -5.32 11.43 6.64
C PHE A 75 -6.37 11.81 5.59
N HIS A 76 -6.22 12.99 4.96
CA HIS A 76 -7.20 13.46 3.98
C HIS A 76 -7.20 12.60 2.71
N ARG A 77 -6.04 12.12 2.28
CA ARG A 77 -5.92 11.21 1.14
C ARG A 77 -6.65 9.90 1.42
N GLU A 78 -6.31 9.22 2.51
CA GLU A 78 -6.92 7.94 2.87
C GLU A 78 -8.45 8.06 3.01
N LEU A 79 -8.92 9.09 3.68
CA LEU A 79 -10.36 9.33 3.84
C LEU A 79 -11.07 9.57 2.51
N ALA A 80 -10.53 10.46 1.67
CA ALA A 80 -11.14 10.80 0.40
C ALA A 80 -11.15 9.62 -0.56
N VAL A 81 -10.04 8.87 -0.62
CA VAL A 81 -9.90 7.76 -1.55
C VAL A 81 -10.70 6.55 -1.09
N SER A 82 -10.71 6.19 0.20
CA SER A 82 -11.54 5.08 0.68
C SER A 82 -13.03 5.34 0.43
N GLN A 83 -13.51 6.57 0.62
CA GLN A 83 -14.89 6.94 0.30
C GLN A 83 -15.19 6.89 -1.21
N TRP A 84 -14.24 7.30 -2.04
CA TRP A 84 -14.37 7.22 -3.49
C TRP A 84 -14.38 5.75 -3.96
N ALA A 85 -13.47 4.92 -3.46
CA ALA A 85 -13.36 3.50 -3.77
C ALA A 85 -14.65 2.74 -3.42
N ALA A 86 -15.21 3.01 -2.23
CA ALA A 86 -16.51 2.46 -1.82
C ALA A 86 -17.64 2.82 -2.81
N LYS A 87 -17.69 4.09 -3.27
CA LYS A 87 -18.66 4.53 -4.30
C LYS A 87 -18.42 3.90 -5.67
N ALA A 88 -17.17 3.59 -6.00
CA ALA A 88 -16.80 2.86 -7.21
C ALA A 88 -17.13 1.35 -7.13
N GLY A 89 -17.60 0.88 -5.99
CA GLY A 89 -18.00 -0.51 -5.76
C GLY A 89 -16.82 -1.42 -5.36
N VAL A 90 -15.69 -0.85 -4.93
CA VAL A 90 -14.62 -1.62 -4.28
C VAL A 90 -15.04 -1.93 -2.85
N SER A 91 -14.89 -3.19 -2.44
CA SER A 91 -15.10 -3.57 -1.05
C SER A 91 -13.96 -3.00 -0.20
N THR A 92 -14.29 -2.04 0.66
CA THR A 92 -13.37 -1.39 1.61
C THR A 92 -14.10 -1.16 2.93
N PRO A 93 -13.40 -1.09 4.08
CA PRO A 93 -14.05 -0.88 5.37
C PRO A 93 -14.87 0.42 5.39
N ALA A 94 -16.09 0.36 5.92
CA ALA A 94 -16.91 1.55 6.09
C ALA A 94 -16.25 2.51 7.09
N VAL A 95 -16.18 3.80 6.74
CA VAL A 95 -15.75 4.86 7.67
C VAL A 95 -16.85 5.11 8.68
N LEU A 96 -16.58 4.88 9.96
CA LEU A 96 -17.51 5.07 11.07
C LEU A 96 -17.37 6.45 11.70
N ALA A 97 -16.13 6.92 11.83
CA ALA A 97 -15.83 8.24 12.40
C ALA A 97 -14.48 8.77 11.91
N GLN A 98 -14.27 10.06 12.03
CA GLN A 98 -13.03 10.72 11.67
C GLN A 98 -12.88 12.03 12.45
N GLY A 99 -11.66 12.46 12.69
CA GLY A 99 -11.43 13.71 13.37
C GLY A 99 -10.00 13.95 13.78
N MET A 100 -9.86 14.83 14.75
CA MET A 100 -8.58 15.17 15.36
C MET A 100 -8.74 15.32 16.88
N VAL A 101 -7.78 14.79 17.62
CA VAL A 101 -7.64 15.03 19.06
C VAL A 101 -6.40 15.86 19.29
N SER A 102 -6.58 17.06 19.86
CA SER A 102 -5.48 17.91 20.32
C SER A 102 -5.21 17.63 21.79
N ASP A 103 -3.97 17.26 22.12
CA ASP A 103 -3.47 17.08 23.49
C ASP A 103 -2.02 17.62 23.54
N LYS A 104 -1.03 16.81 23.86
CA LYS A 104 0.38 17.15 23.70
C LYS A 104 0.76 17.37 22.24
N TYR A 105 0.14 16.59 21.36
CA TYR A 105 0.24 16.64 19.89
C TYR A 105 -1.16 16.67 19.27
N ASP A 106 -1.26 17.07 18.02
CA ASP A 106 -2.45 16.93 17.21
C ASP A 106 -2.44 15.57 16.52
N PHE A 107 -3.38 14.71 16.88
CA PHE A 107 -3.55 13.40 16.29
C PHE A 107 -4.79 13.34 15.41
N TYR A 108 -4.63 13.24 14.10
CA TYR A 108 -5.71 12.83 13.22
C TYR A 108 -6.07 11.37 13.47
N TYR A 109 -7.33 11.02 13.33
CA TYR A 109 -7.80 9.65 13.44
C TYR A 109 -8.85 9.32 12.41
N LEU A 110 -8.84 8.06 11.98
CA LEU A 110 -9.87 7.44 11.16
C LEU A 110 -10.35 6.19 11.88
N VAL A 111 -11.67 6.07 12.06
CA VAL A 111 -12.28 4.88 12.62
C VAL A 111 -13.06 4.19 11.52
N THR A 112 -12.74 2.94 11.27
CA THR A 112 -13.40 2.13 10.25
C THR A 112 -14.00 0.88 10.85
N GLN A 113 -14.93 0.26 10.13
CA GLN A 113 -15.44 -1.05 10.50
C GLN A 113 -14.34 -2.10 10.44
N TYR A 114 -14.25 -2.95 11.45
CA TYR A 114 -13.38 -4.13 11.39
C TYR A 114 -13.94 -5.12 10.37
N CYS A 115 -13.13 -5.49 9.39
CA CYS A 115 -13.46 -6.51 8.41
C CYS A 115 -12.70 -7.80 8.75
N PRO A 116 -13.39 -8.87 9.18
CA PRO A 116 -12.74 -10.15 9.40
C PRO A 116 -12.26 -10.72 8.05
N GLY A 117 -11.05 -11.25 8.04
CA GLY A 117 -10.41 -11.84 6.87
C GLY A 117 -8.95 -12.17 7.19
N GLU A 118 -8.33 -12.93 6.33
CA GLU A 118 -6.90 -13.22 6.37
C GLU A 118 -6.18 -12.33 5.36
N GLU A 119 -5.00 -11.84 5.69
CA GLU A 119 -4.16 -11.10 4.74
C GLU A 119 -3.84 -11.99 3.53
N ALA A 120 -3.93 -11.42 2.33
CA ALA A 120 -3.78 -12.17 1.10
C ALA A 120 -2.38 -12.80 0.93
N GLY A 121 -1.34 -12.21 1.51
CA GLY A 121 0.01 -12.75 1.48
C GLY A 121 0.08 -14.15 2.09
N PRO A 122 -0.13 -14.32 3.41
CA PRO A 122 -0.19 -15.64 4.07
C PRO A 122 -1.24 -16.57 3.47
N TRP A 123 -2.43 -16.06 3.15
CA TRP A 123 -3.49 -16.86 2.54
C TRP A 123 -3.06 -17.51 1.24
N LEU A 124 -2.33 -16.79 0.37
CA LEU A 124 -1.82 -17.32 -0.90
C LEU A 124 -0.82 -18.46 -0.74
N GLU A 125 -0.16 -18.59 0.41
CA GLU A 125 0.79 -19.69 0.66
C GLU A 125 0.08 -21.04 0.81
N THR A 126 -1.16 -21.02 1.27
CA THR A 126 -1.97 -22.24 1.50
C THR A 126 -3.09 -22.42 0.48
N ALA A 127 -3.36 -21.41 -0.37
CA ALA A 127 -4.44 -21.40 -1.33
C ALA A 127 -4.25 -22.45 -2.44
N THR A 128 -5.32 -23.14 -2.77
CA THR A 128 -5.35 -24.04 -3.93
C THR A 128 -5.24 -23.28 -5.25
N PRO A 129 -4.83 -23.91 -6.37
CA PRO A 129 -4.78 -23.26 -7.68
C PRO A 129 -6.12 -22.61 -8.12
N ALA A 130 -7.25 -23.19 -7.73
CA ALA A 130 -8.56 -22.63 -8.02
C ALA A 130 -8.82 -21.33 -7.21
N GLN A 131 -8.42 -21.32 -5.95
CA GLN A 131 -8.53 -20.15 -5.08
C GLN A 131 -7.58 -19.03 -5.52
N GLN A 132 -6.35 -19.38 -5.90
CA GLN A 132 -5.40 -18.41 -6.48
C GLN A 132 -5.95 -17.73 -7.73
N ARG A 133 -6.58 -18.49 -8.62
CA ARG A 133 -7.25 -17.96 -9.82
C ARG A 133 -8.39 -17.02 -9.44
N ALA A 134 -9.25 -17.42 -8.52
CA ALA A 134 -10.37 -16.59 -8.05
C ALA A 134 -9.89 -15.27 -7.41
N LEU A 135 -8.79 -15.31 -6.64
CA LEU A 135 -8.18 -14.10 -6.08
C LEU A 135 -7.69 -13.18 -7.19
N VAL A 136 -6.97 -13.71 -8.19
CA VAL A 136 -6.47 -12.93 -9.33
C VAL A 136 -7.63 -12.28 -10.09
N GLU A 137 -8.69 -13.02 -10.36
CA GLU A 137 -9.90 -12.50 -11.03
C GLU A 137 -10.56 -11.38 -10.19
N SER A 138 -10.71 -11.57 -8.89
CA SER A 138 -11.25 -10.56 -7.98
C SER A 138 -10.36 -9.31 -7.90
N LEU A 139 -9.04 -9.48 -7.93
CA LEU A 139 -8.10 -8.37 -7.97
C LEU A 139 -8.20 -7.58 -9.27
N GLN A 140 -8.32 -8.26 -10.41
CA GLN A 140 -8.54 -7.59 -11.71
C GLN A 140 -9.85 -6.80 -11.71
N GLU A 141 -10.92 -7.30 -11.07
CA GLU A 141 -12.16 -6.54 -10.91
C GLU A 141 -11.96 -5.29 -10.04
N VAL A 142 -11.16 -5.36 -8.98
CA VAL A 142 -10.80 -4.18 -8.17
C VAL A 142 -10.11 -3.14 -9.05
N LEU A 143 -9.09 -3.52 -9.84
CA LEU A 143 -8.37 -2.62 -10.73
C LEU A 143 -9.30 -1.95 -11.76
N VAL A 144 -10.19 -2.71 -12.41
CA VAL A 144 -11.19 -2.14 -13.35
C VAL A 144 -12.07 -1.07 -12.69
N ARG A 145 -12.31 -1.18 -11.39
CA ARG A 145 -13.11 -0.20 -10.63
C ARG A 145 -12.31 1.02 -10.19
N THR A 146 -11.03 0.84 -9.90
CA THR A 146 -10.13 1.93 -9.47
C THR A 146 -9.45 2.65 -10.62
N ASP A 147 -9.11 1.98 -11.72
CA ASP A 147 -8.40 2.52 -12.88
C ASP A 147 -9.28 3.50 -13.68
N ARG A 148 -9.70 4.57 -13.00
CA ARG A 148 -10.56 5.60 -13.57
C ARG A 148 -10.01 6.98 -13.23
N PRO A 149 -10.12 7.95 -14.14
CA PRO A 149 -9.78 9.32 -13.84
C PRO A 149 -10.54 9.84 -12.62
N ALA A 150 -9.83 10.42 -11.67
CA ALA A 150 -10.39 11.02 -10.46
C ALA A 150 -9.83 12.44 -10.24
N PRO A 151 -10.05 13.37 -11.18
CA PRO A 151 -9.45 14.69 -11.13
C PRO A 151 -9.94 15.46 -9.89
N GLY A 152 -8.99 16.06 -9.16
CA GLY A 152 -9.29 16.86 -7.96
C GLY A 152 -9.63 16.05 -6.70
N LEU A 153 -9.61 14.72 -6.75
CA LEU A 153 -9.82 13.88 -5.56
C LEU A 153 -8.65 14.02 -4.59
N ILE A 154 -7.44 13.94 -5.10
CA ILE A 154 -6.18 14.11 -4.37
C ILE A 154 -5.22 14.97 -5.21
N PRO A 155 -4.21 15.60 -4.59
CA PRO A 155 -3.19 16.34 -5.34
C PRO A 155 -2.47 15.44 -6.34
N GLN A 156 -2.29 15.93 -7.57
CA GLN A 156 -1.45 15.26 -8.56
C GLN A 156 0.01 15.67 -8.34
N GLY A 157 0.86 14.68 -8.04
CA GLY A 157 2.30 14.89 -7.90
C GLY A 157 3.03 14.82 -9.24
N ASP A 158 4.24 15.35 -9.29
CA ASP A 158 5.17 15.10 -10.38
C ASP A 158 5.89 13.75 -10.14
N LEU A 159 5.30 12.67 -10.66
CA LEU A 159 5.77 11.31 -10.45
C LEU A 159 7.22 11.11 -10.91
N LYS A 160 7.61 11.67 -12.06
CA LYS A 160 8.98 11.52 -12.58
C LYS A 160 10.01 12.23 -11.70
N THR A 161 9.71 13.44 -11.22
CA THR A 161 10.59 14.15 -10.31
C THR A 161 10.69 13.43 -8.98
N GLN A 162 9.57 12.90 -8.44
CA GLN A 162 9.57 12.11 -7.20
C GLN A 162 10.42 10.84 -7.35
N ALA A 163 10.22 10.08 -8.43
CA ALA A 163 11.00 8.87 -8.71
C ALA A 163 12.49 9.17 -8.86
N ARG A 164 12.87 10.23 -9.61
CA ARG A 164 14.26 10.62 -9.81
C ARG A 164 14.99 10.99 -8.52
N THR A 165 14.31 11.59 -7.56
CA THR A 165 14.88 12.04 -6.28
C THR A 165 14.68 11.06 -5.14
N ASN A 166 14.14 9.88 -5.42
CA ASN A 166 13.84 8.87 -4.42
C ASN A 166 15.12 8.27 -3.82
N LYS A 167 15.29 8.41 -2.50
CA LYS A 167 16.45 7.88 -1.78
C LYS A 167 16.55 6.36 -1.81
N ARG A 168 15.44 5.64 -2.06
CA ARG A 168 15.46 4.18 -2.21
C ARG A 168 16.33 3.70 -3.36
N LEU A 169 16.55 4.53 -4.37
CA LEU A 169 17.48 4.24 -5.48
C LEU A 169 18.91 3.95 -5.00
N GLU A 170 19.29 4.40 -3.80
CA GLU A 170 20.61 4.10 -3.21
C GLU A 170 20.79 2.61 -2.87
N LYS A 171 19.71 1.83 -2.81
CA LYS A 171 19.73 0.37 -2.62
C LYS A 171 20.19 -0.39 -3.88
N LEU A 172 20.05 0.21 -5.04
CA LEU A 172 20.42 -0.41 -6.31
C LEU A 172 21.91 -0.25 -6.60
N THR A 173 22.47 -1.19 -7.36
CA THR A 173 23.84 -1.04 -7.87
C THR A 173 23.95 0.25 -8.71
N PRO A 174 25.14 0.89 -8.75
CA PRO A 174 25.30 2.10 -9.56
C PRO A 174 24.87 1.95 -11.01
N SER A 175 25.19 0.81 -11.65
CA SER A 175 24.80 0.53 -13.05
C SER A 175 23.29 0.41 -13.22
N LEU A 176 22.62 -0.38 -12.36
CA LEU A 176 21.17 -0.55 -12.43
C LEU A 176 20.45 0.78 -12.13
N ARG A 177 20.92 1.56 -11.17
CA ARG A 177 20.36 2.89 -10.88
C ARG A 177 20.45 3.83 -12.07
N GLU A 178 21.58 3.83 -12.81
CA GLU A 178 21.74 4.64 -14.01
C GLU A 178 20.74 4.22 -15.10
N GLU A 179 20.56 2.90 -15.33
CA GLU A 179 19.58 2.41 -16.29
C GLU A 179 18.13 2.74 -15.88
N VAL A 180 17.79 2.62 -14.59
CA VAL A 180 16.47 3.00 -14.06
C VAL A 180 16.21 4.50 -14.32
N LEU A 181 17.18 5.37 -14.03
CA LEU A 181 17.03 6.81 -14.26
C LEU A 181 16.96 7.14 -15.76
N HIS A 182 17.72 6.46 -16.60
CA HIS A 182 17.67 6.63 -18.06
C HIS A 182 16.31 6.18 -18.62
N ARG A 183 15.81 4.99 -18.21
CA ARG A 183 14.49 4.51 -18.64
C ARG A 183 13.37 5.45 -18.18
N LEU A 184 13.43 5.96 -16.95
CA LEU A 184 12.45 6.90 -16.39
C LEU A 184 12.25 8.14 -17.26
N GLU A 185 13.29 8.65 -17.92
CA GLU A 185 13.19 9.80 -18.81
C GLU A 185 12.29 9.52 -20.03
N GLY A 186 12.41 8.31 -20.60
CA GLY A 186 11.65 7.85 -21.76
C GLY A 186 10.21 7.40 -21.48
N ILE A 187 9.82 7.19 -20.22
CA ILE A 187 8.47 6.72 -19.89
C ILE A 187 7.42 7.74 -20.33
N GLU A 188 6.44 7.28 -21.10
CA GLU A 188 5.21 8.03 -21.38
C GLU A 188 4.13 7.59 -20.41
N LEU A 189 3.62 8.53 -19.60
CA LEU A 189 2.66 8.19 -18.52
C LEU A 189 1.29 7.78 -19.07
N GLY A 190 0.89 8.28 -20.24
CA GLY A 190 -0.42 7.97 -20.79
C GLY A 190 -1.57 8.53 -19.97
N GLU A 191 -2.66 7.78 -19.88
CA GLU A 191 -3.83 8.15 -19.09
C GLU A 191 -3.51 8.04 -17.59
N ILE A 192 -3.90 9.07 -16.84
CA ILE A 192 -3.74 9.12 -15.39
C ILE A 192 -5.05 8.75 -14.72
N VAL A 193 -4.99 7.74 -13.89
CA VAL A 193 -6.12 7.19 -13.13
C VAL A 193 -5.83 7.23 -11.63
N LEU A 194 -6.81 6.91 -10.82
CA LEU A 194 -6.57 6.68 -9.40
C LEU A 194 -5.98 5.28 -9.21
N THR A 195 -4.86 5.21 -8.53
CA THR A 195 -4.24 3.96 -8.12
C THR A 195 -4.19 3.87 -6.59
N HIS A 196 -4.19 2.66 -6.05
CA HIS A 196 -3.99 2.42 -4.63
C HIS A 196 -2.54 2.74 -4.21
N GLY A 197 -1.60 2.38 -5.05
CA GLY A 197 -0.17 2.64 -4.85
C GLY A 197 0.54 1.66 -3.91
N ASP A 198 -0.18 0.76 -3.23
CA ASP A 198 0.40 -0.24 -2.31
C ASP A 198 -0.48 -1.49 -2.18
N LEU A 199 -0.91 -2.09 -3.32
CA LEU A 199 -1.69 -3.33 -3.35
C LEU A 199 -0.82 -4.56 -3.01
N THR A 200 -0.37 -4.60 -1.78
CA THR A 200 0.43 -5.69 -1.20
C THR A 200 -0.45 -6.77 -0.55
N GLY A 201 0.19 -7.86 -0.10
CA GLY A 201 -0.52 -8.92 0.61
C GLY A 201 -1.11 -8.51 1.96
N GLU A 202 -0.59 -7.45 2.58
CA GLU A 202 -1.07 -6.92 3.87
C GLU A 202 -2.28 -6.00 3.69
N ASN A 203 -2.41 -5.35 2.52
CA ASN A 203 -3.47 -4.39 2.21
C ASN A 203 -4.69 -5.02 1.51
N LEU A 204 -4.69 -6.34 1.34
CA LEU A 204 -5.78 -7.13 0.81
C LEU A 204 -6.20 -8.19 1.83
N LEU A 205 -7.47 -8.15 2.26
CA LEU A 205 -8.05 -9.17 3.14
C LEU A 205 -8.93 -10.12 2.33
N VAL A 206 -8.70 -11.42 2.49
CA VAL A 206 -9.53 -12.49 1.93
C VAL A 206 -10.51 -12.94 2.99
N LYS A 207 -11.82 -12.76 2.73
CA LYS A 207 -12.87 -13.23 3.63
C LYS A 207 -13.07 -14.74 3.51
N GLU A 208 -13.84 -15.32 4.44
CA GLU A 208 -14.18 -16.73 4.44
C GLU A 208 -14.90 -17.19 3.16
N ASP A 209 -15.69 -16.31 2.54
CA ASP A 209 -16.37 -16.55 1.26
C ASP A 209 -15.48 -16.33 0.02
N GLY A 210 -14.20 -16.00 0.22
CA GLY A 210 -13.23 -15.74 -0.83
C GLY A 210 -13.28 -14.32 -1.41
N SER A 211 -14.19 -13.45 -0.97
CA SER A 211 -14.27 -12.07 -1.43
C SER A 211 -13.12 -11.22 -0.87
N LEU A 212 -12.65 -10.25 -1.67
CA LEU A 212 -11.57 -9.34 -1.27
C LEU A 212 -12.11 -8.08 -0.59
N VAL A 213 -11.35 -7.59 0.39
CA VAL A 213 -11.50 -6.25 0.96
C VAL A 213 -10.17 -5.53 0.82
N VAL A 214 -10.19 -4.32 0.27
CA VAL A 214 -9.01 -3.46 0.11
C VAL A 214 -8.95 -2.48 1.29
N ILE A 215 -7.81 -2.42 1.95
CA ILE A 215 -7.56 -1.53 3.10
C ILE A 215 -6.35 -0.64 2.84
N ASP A 216 -6.18 0.38 3.66
CA ASP A 216 -5.03 1.30 3.69
C ASP A 216 -4.78 2.06 2.37
N TRP A 217 -5.60 3.08 2.13
CA TRP A 217 -5.52 3.95 0.95
C TRP A 217 -4.56 5.15 1.11
N ALA A 218 -3.67 5.12 2.12
CA ALA A 218 -2.78 6.25 2.42
C ALA A 218 -1.76 6.54 1.32
N ASP A 219 -1.32 5.51 0.58
CA ASP A 219 -0.37 5.63 -0.53
C ASP A 219 -1.04 5.90 -1.90
N ALA A 220 -2.37 6.05 -1.92
CA ALA A 220 -3.11 6.26 -3.16
C ALA A 220 -2.64 7.51 -3.90
N ARG A 221 -2.57 7.41 -5.23
CA ARG A 221 -2.12 8.50 -6.08
C ARG A 221 -2.77 8.51 -7.47
N LEU A 222 -2.61 9.64 -8.15
CA LEU A 222 -2.97 9.76 -9.55
C LEU A 222 -1.77 9.35 -10.39
N ALA A 223 -1.83 8.19 -11.03
CA ALA A 223 -0.74 7.57 -11.77
C ALA A 223 -1.29 6.76 -12.97
N PRO A 224 -0.44 6.30 -13.89
CA PRO A 224 -0.87 5.33 -14.90
C PRO A 224 -1.36 4.04 -14.24
N ALA A 225 -2.35 3.35 -14.84
CA ALA A 225 -2.90 2.10 -14.30
C ALA A 225 -1.82 1.03 -14.04
N TRP A 226 -0.78 0.97 -14.88
CA TRP A 226 0.33 0.04 -14.69
C TRP A 226 1.23 0.34 -13.47
N TYR A 227 1.02 1.47 -12.77
CA TYR A 227 1.70 1.79 -11.51
C TYR A 227 1.40 0.75 -10.41
N GLU A 228 0.24 0.08 -10.46
CA GLU A 228 -0.16 -1.00 -9.53
C GLU A 228 0.57 -2.32 -9.77
N LEU A 229 1.24 -2.50 -10.90
CA LEU A 229 1.86 -3.78 -11.24
C LEU A 229 2.98 -4.18 -10.29
N GLY A 230 3.75 -3.20 -9.80
CA GLY A 230 4.88 -3.45 -8.90
C GLY A 230 4.47 -4.08 -7.56
N PRO A 231 3.59 -3.43 -6.76
CA PRO A 231 3.10 -4.00 -5.51
C PRO A 231 2.48 -5.39 -5.71
N ILE A 232 1.68 -5.56 -6.76
CA ILE A 232 1.02 -6.83 -7.07
C ILE A 232 2.04 -7.91 -7.43
N ALA A 233 2.93 -7.64 -8.36
CA ALA A 233 3.86 -8.65 -8.87
C ALA A 233 4.93 -9.04 -7.83
N PHE A 234 5.50 -8.06 -7.13
CA PHE A 234 6.66 -8.29 -6.30
C PHE A 234 6.34 -8.47 -4.82
N GLU A 235 5.27 -7.86 -4.30
CA GLU A 235 4.94 -8.00 -2.89
C GLU A 235 3.75 -8.95 -2.67
N LEU A 236 2.63 -8.78 -3.36
CA LEU A 236 1.49 -9.71 -3.23
C LEU A 236 1.83 -11.10 -3.77
N PHE A 237 2.31 -11.18 -5.02
CA PHE A 237 2.63 -12.46 -5.68
C PHE A 237 4.05 -12.93 -5.39
N GLN A 238 4.90 -12.10 -4.82
CA GLN A 238 6.29 -12.42 -4.47
C GLN A 238 7.10 -12.96 -5.66
N GLY A 239 6.80 -12.51 -6.89
CA GLY A 239 7.44 -12.98 -8.10
C GLY A 239 7.12 -14.43 -8.50
N ARG A 240 6.07 -15.06 -7.92
CA ARG A 240 5.69 -16.44 -8.25
C ARG A 240 5.14 -16.53 -9.67
N GLY A 241 5.82 -17.33 -10.51
CA GLY A 241 5.53 -17.41 -11.94
C GLY A 241 4.10 -17.87 -12.25
N GLU A 242 3.50 -18.77 -11.46
CA GLU A 242 2.13 -19.22 -11.61
C GLU A 242 1.10 -18.06 -11.45
N LEU A 243 1.30 -17.19 -10.48
CA LEU A 243 0.43 -16.04 -10.25
C LEU A 243 0.65 -14.94 -11.29
N LEU A 244 1.92 -14.68 -11.63
CA LEU A 244 2.26 -13.74 -12.71
C LEU A 244 1.65 -14.16 -14.04
N ARG A 245 1.68 -15.44 -14.41
CA ARG A 245 1.05 -15.95 -15.63
C ARG A 245 -0.48 -15.82 -15.64
N LEU A 246 -1.11 -16.02 -14.49
CA LEU A 246 -2.56 -15.82 -14.36
C LEU A 246 -2.95 -14.35 -14.53
N PHE A 247 -2.13 -13.46 -14.00
CA PHE A 247 -2.42 -12.02 -13.97
C PHE A 247 -2.04 -11.31 -15.29
N ALA A 248 -0.89 -11.64 -15.89
CA ALA A 248 -0.38 -10.98 -17.09
C ALA A 248 -1.26 -11.17 -18.35
N GLY A 249 -2.09 -12.22 -18.36
CA GLY A 249 -2.92 -12.51 -19.54
C GLY A 249 -2.10 -12.98 -20.75
N ALA A 250 -2.57 -12.65 -21.95
CA ALA A 250 -1.99 -13.13 -23.20
C ALA A 250 -0.77 -12.33 -23.67
N ASP A 251 -0.72 -11.02 -23.41
CA ASP A 251 0.37 -10.13 -23.83
C ASP A 251 1.43 -10.00 -22.74
N ARG A 252 2.26 -11.03 -22.63
CA ARG A 252 3.32 -11.10 -21.61
C ARG A 252 4.42 -10.08 -21.86
N GLU A 253 4.70 -9.76 -23.11
CA GLU A 253 5.74 -8.77 -23.45
C GLU A 253 5.32 -7.37 -22.99
N ALA A 254 4.11 -6.93 -23.31
CA ALA A 254 3.58 -5.67 -22.81
C ALA A 254 3.51 -5.63 -21.28
N PHE A 255 3.16 -6.74 -20.64
CA PHE A 255 3.15 -6.84 -19.18
C PHE A 255 4.55 -6.62 -18.58
N ILE A 256 5.60 -7.26 -19.14
CA ILE A 256 6.98 -7.09 -18.67
C ILE A 256 7.42 -5.64 -18.86
N GLU A 257 7.13 -5.02 -20.00
CA GLU A 257 7.50 -3.61 -20.26
C GLU A 257 6.84 -2.67 -19.24
N CYS A 258 5.53 -2.82 -19.01
CA CYS A 258 4.82 -2.04 -18.01
C CYS A 258 5.34 -2.26 -16.60
N LEU A 259 5.71 -3.49 -16.25
CA LEU A 259 6.27 -3.82 -14.95
C LEU A 259 7.66 -3.20 -14.73
N LEU A 260 8.50 -3.19 -15.77
CA LEU A 260 9.79 -2.49 -15.73
C LEU A 260 9.61 -0.98 -15.60
N ASP A 261 8.65 -0.38 -16.33
CA ASP A 261 8.31 1.04 -16.20
C ASP A 261 7.80 1.34 -14.79
N CYS A 262 6.97 0.46 -14.22
CA CYS A 262 6.52 0.56 -12.84
C CYS A 262 7.70 0.55 -11.87
N CYS A 263 8.65 -0.36 -12.00
CA CYS A 263 9.85 -0.38 -11.15
C CYS A 263 10.69 0.91 -11.23
N CYS A 264 10.65 1.60 -12.37
CA CYS A 264 11.38 2.86 -12.54
C CYS A 264 10.62 4.08 -12.00
N LEU A 265 9.29 4.06 -12.02
CA LEU A 265 8.43 5.20 -11.66
C LEU A 265 7.92 5.13 -10.23
N HIS A 266 7.69 3.95 -9.70
CA HIS A 266 7.02 3.72 -8.42
C HIS A 266 7.90 4.14 -7.23
N ASP A 267 7.28 4.70 -6.17
CA ASP A 267 8.00 5.10 -4.97
C ASP A 267 8.76 3.94 -4.30
N PHE A 268 8.21 2.73 -4.38
CA PHE A 268 8.83 1.50 -3.87
C PHE A 268 9.56 0.70 -4.95
N GLY A 269 9.75 1.24 -6.16
CA GLY A 269 10.31 0.51 -7.30
C GLY A 269 11.68 -0.10 -7.04
N ALA A 270 12.56 0.63 -6.36
CA ALA A 270 13.87 0.10 -5.95
C ALA A 270 13.75 -1.01 -4.90
N ASP A 271 12.76 -0.92 -3.99
CA ASP A 271 12.49 -1.98 -3.02
C ASP A 271 11.96 -3.24 -3.70
N PHE A 272 11.09 -3.10 -4.72
CA PHE A 272 10.60 -4.24 -5.51
C PHE A 272 11.74 -4.99 -6.16
N LEU A 273 12.66 -4.29 -6.83
CA LEU A 273 13.82 -4.90 -7.48
C LEU A 273 14.75 -5.57 -6.45
N TRP A 274 15.00 -4.90 -5.33
CA TRP A 274 15.81 -5.42 -4.26
C TRP A 274 15.20 -6.69 -3.63
N ASN A 275 13.92 -6.65 -3.26
CA ASN A 275 13.22 -7.78 -2.64
C ASN A 275 13.10 -8.96 -3.61
N PHE A 276 12.83 -8.69 -4.89
CA PHE A 276 12.75 -9.70 -5.92
C PHE A 276 14.09 -10.43 -6.07
N TRP A 277 15.18 -9.67 -6.18
CA TRP A 277 16.52 -10.24 -6.21
C TRP A 277 16.83 -11.11 -4.98
N GLN A 278 16.53 -10.62 -3.78
CA GLN A 278 16.77 -11.36 -2.52
C GLN A 278 16.00 -12.70 -2.49
N ARG A 279 14.74 -12.69 -2.93
CA ARG A 279 13.90 -13.90 -2.94
C ARG A 279 14.40 -14.96 -3.93
N GLU A 280 14.97 -14.54 -5.05
CA GLU A 280 15.50 -15.46 -6.06
C GLU A 280 16.87 -16.08 -5.68
N GLY A 281 17.51 -15.57 -4.65
CA GLY A 281 18.86 -16.04 -4.23
C GLY A 281 19.92 -15.83 -5.31
N ALA A 282 19.69 -14.92 -6.24
CA ALA A 282 20.55 -14.62 -7.37
C ALA A 282 21.70 -13.69 -6.95
N ALA A 283 22.68 -13.49 -7.83
CA ALA A 283 23.60 -12.39 -7.72
C ALA A 283 22.84 -11.05 -7.91
N GLU A 284 23.31 -9.98 -7.25
CA GLU A 284 22.69 -8.66 -7.32
C GLU A 284 22.45 -8.20 -8.78
N PHE A 285 21.26 -7.72 -9.09
CA PHE A 285 20.94 -7.21 -10.44
C PHE A 285 21.83 -6.02 -10.79
N ARG A 286 22.39 -6.06 -11.99
CA ARG A 286 23.26 -5.01 -12.53
C ARG A 286 22.62 -4.23 -13.67
N SER A 287 21.56 -4.79 -14.27
CA SER A 287 20.85 -4.20 -15.39
C SER A 287 19.36 -4.55 -15.36
N LEU A 288 18.55 -3.74 -16.03
CA LEU A 288 17.14 -4.04 -16.29
C LEU A 288 16.97 -5.26 -17.21
N ALA A 289 17.96 -5.56 -18.06
CA ALA A 289 17.94 -6.74 -18.90
C ALA A 289 17.97 -8.04 -18.06
N GLU A 290 18.75 -8.11 -16.98
CA GLU A 290 18.74 -9.25 -16.06
C GLU A 290 17.39 -9.43 -15.36
N VAL A 291 16.73 -8.33 -14.99
CA VAL A 291 15.38 -8.36 -14.43
C VAL A 291 14.38 -8.89 -15.45
N ARG A 292 14.47 -8.42 -16.71
CA ARG A 292 13.65 -8.88 -17.83
C ARG A 292 13.79 -10.39 -18.05
N GLU A 293 15.02 -10.87 -18.21
CA GLU A 293 15.30 -12.31 -18.45
C GLU A 293 14.68 -13.18 -17.35
N LEU A 294 14.76 -12.74 -16.08
CA LEU A 294 14.17 -13.49 -14.99
C LEU A 294 12.63 -13.48 -15.05
N LEU A 295 12.01 -12.35 -15.40
CA LEU A 295 10.55 -12.25 -15.60
C LEU A 295 10.09 -13.11 -16.78
N GLU A 296 10.80 -13.09 -17.92
CA GLU A 296 10.52 -13.94 -19.08
C GLU A 296 10.56 -15.43 -18.69
N LYS A 297 11.58 -15.86 -17.95
CA LYS A 297 11.68 -17.22 -17.45
C LYS A 297 10.50 -17.61 -16.53
N LYS A 298 10.00 -16.69 -15.71
CA LYS A 298 8.87 -16.94 -14.81
C LYS A 298 7.53 -16.96 -15.54
N LEU A 299 7.40 -16.18 -16.59
CA LEU A 299 6.20 -16.13 -17.41
C LEU A 299 6.13 -17.27 -18.45
N GLY A 300 7.27 -17.88 -18.77
CA GLY A 300 7.38 -19.11 -19.56
C GLY A 300 7.08 -18.93 -21.00
#